data_8ea86a53746e25d1b402860899a509cc
#
_entry.id   8ea86a53746e25d1b402860899a509cc
#
_cell.length_a   1.000
_cell.length_b   1.000
_cell.length_c   1.000
_cell.angle_alpha   90.00
_cell.angle_beta   90.00
_cell.angle_gamma   90.00
#
_symmetry.space_group_name_H-M   'P 1'
#
loop_
_entity.id
_entity.type
_entity.pdbx_description
1 polymer ?
#
loop_
_entity_poly.entity_id
_entity_poly.type
_entity_poly.pdbx_seq_one_letter_code
_entity_poly.pdbx_strand_id
1 'polypeptide(L)'
;MNTSEQLVVNKLPTRTWNHLNVNEATIPWNVADTADLGTDSYAITAENQAQPLHIDLTGAAGFSRKHIAVDVAAGVQATVYMVLDTQGSFAVETAFKLHDAASLRLVQVLGAQDSALLYAKTDADCAPGAGVDMTQILMGRGDLYSDNDTELSGAASHYSAQIGYLGRGSQTIDVNVVVNHYGKNTECEIDTSGALKDAAKKVFRGTIDFKTGSSNSVGNEKETVLMLGDDVINKTVPLILCAEENVVGNHGATIGELDDETLFYFESRGISRAQAENI
;
A
#
# COMPACT_ATOMS: atom_id res chain seq x y z
N MET A 1 -10.89 -30.55 14.93
CA MET A 1 -10.90 -29.09 15.08
C MET A 1 -9.84 -28.58 14.13
N ASN A 2 -10.24 -28.05 12.97
CA ASN A 2 -9.29 -27.42 12.05
C ASN A 2 -8.79 -26.15 12.73
N THR A 3 -7.55 -26.15 13.18
CA THR A 3 -6.85 -24.93 13.53
C THR A 3 -6.64 -24.21 12.20
N SER A 4 -7.47 -23.21 11.89
CA SER A 4 -7.17 -22.29 10.80
C SER A 4 -5.82 -21.68 11.11
N GLU A 5 -4.81 -22.03 10.33
CA GLU A 5 -3.52 -21.36 10.40
C GLU A 5 -3.76 -19.89 10.08
N GLN A 6 -3.02 -19.03 10.72
CA GLN A 6 -3.13 -17.59 10.56
C GLN A 6 -1.82 -17.09 9.98
N LEU A 7 -1.92 -16.18 9.03
CA LEU A 7 -0.79 -15.46 8.51
C LEU A 7 -0.77 -14.05 9.13
N VAL A 8 0.38 -13.67 9.69
CA VAL A 8 0.61 -12.32 10.22
C VAL A 8 1.22 -11.48 9.11
N VAL A 9 0.54 -10.39 8.77
CA VAL A 9 0.91 -9.45 7.71
C VAL A 9 0.93 -8.01 8.23
N ASN A 10 1.42 -7.07 7.45
CA ASN A 10 1.39 -5.63 7.72
C ASN A 10 1.94 -5.27 9.10
N LYS A 11 3.11 -5.84 9.40
CA LYS A 11 3.73 -5.71 10.71
C LYS A 11 4.52 -4.43 10.83
N LEU A 12 4.23 -3.63 11.86
CA LEU A 12 5.04 -2.46 12.20
C LEU A 12 6.48 -2.85 12.56
N PRO A 13 7.48 -2.08 12.13
CA PRO A 13 8.88 -2.33 12.49
C PRO A 13 9.15 -2.16 13.99
N THR A 14 8.34 -1.37 14.67
CA THR A 14 8.36 -1.24 16.14
C THR A 14 6.95 -1.28 16.71
N ARG A 15 6.78 -1.93 17.85
CA ARG A 15 5.47 -2.05 18.49
C ARG A 15 5.05 -0.76 19.17
N THR A 16 3.79 -0.38 18.96
CA THR A 16 3.14 0.77 19.60
C THR A 16 1.73 0.38 20.02
N TRP A 17 1.12 1.10 20.94
CA TRP A 17 -0.29 0.97 21.36
C TRP A 17 -0.92 -0.43 21.26
N ASN A 18 -0.36 -1.42 21.94
CA ASN A 18 -0.80 -2.83 21.87
C ASN A 18 -2.32 -3.03 22.07
N HIS A 19 -2.96 -2.18 22.89
CA HIS A 19 -4.39 -2.27 23.17
C HIS A 19 -5.27 -1.87 21.98
N LEU A 20 -4.75 -1.21 20.96
CA LEU A 20 -5.49 -0.80 19.77
C LEU A 20 -5.47 -1.86 18.65
N ASN A 21 -4.69 -2.93 18.82
CA ASN A 21 -4.50 -3.99 17.81
C ASN A 21 -4.12 -3.40 16.45
N VAL A 22 -3.08 -2.56 16.42
CA VAL A 22 -2.59 -1.88 15.20
C VAL A 22 -1.18 -2.30 14.79
N ASN A 23 -0.51 -3.14 15.59
CA ASN A 23 0.89 -3.49 15.34
C ASN A 23 1.10 -4.43 14.16
N GLU A 24 0.09 -5.20 13.82
CA GLU A 24 0.09 -6.19 12.77
C GLU A 24 -1.35 -6.53 12.38
N ALA A 25 -1.56 -7.11 11.23
CA ALA A 25 -2.81 -7.74 10.85
C ALA A 25 -2.65 -9.27 10.88
N THR A 26 -3.72 -9.96 11.26
CA THR A 26 -3.78 -11.42 11.23
C THR A 26 -4.90 -11.84 10.31
N ILE A 27 -4.56 -12.56 9.25
CA ILE A 27 -5.51 -13.02 8.24
C ILE A 27 -5.72 -14.53 8.33
N PRO A 28 -6.94 -15.03 8.05
CA PRO A 28 -7.18 -16.46 7.94
C PRO A 28 -6.41 -17.02 6.73
N TRP A 29 -5.53 -18.00 6.95
CA TRP A 29 -4.71 -18.58 5.90
C TRP A 29 -4.51 -20.06 6.15
N ASN A 30 -4.65 -20.89 5.13
CA ASN A 30 -4.37 -22.32 5.23
C ASN A 30 -3.12 -22.66 4.40
N VAL A 31 -1.99 -22.78 5.08
CA VAL A 31 -0.71 -23.10 4.42
C VAL A 31 -0.73 -24.44 3.73
N ALA A 32 -1.38 -25.45 4.35
CA ALA A 32 -1.41 -26.82 3.82
C ALA A 32 -2.20 -26.93 2.50
N ASP A 33 -3.23 -26.10 2.34
CA ASP A 33 -4.09 -26.09 1.14
C ASP A 33 -3.70 -24.97 0.15
N THR A 34 -2.59 -24.25 0.40
CA THR A 34 -2.16 -23.16 -0.46
C THR A 34 -1.49 -23.68 -1.73
N ALA A 35 -2.07 -23.38 -2.89
CA ALA A 35 -1.45 -23.63 -4.18
C ALA A 35 -0.31 -22.61 -4.41
N ASP A 36 0.91 -23.13 -4.55
CA ASP A 36 2.07 -22.31 -4.93
C ASP A 36 2.14 -22.21 -6.45
N LEU A 37 1.94 -20.99 -6.98
CA LEU A 37 1.94 -20.70 -8.42
C LEU A 37 3.34 -20.36 -8.94
N GLY A 38 4.36 -20.53 -8.09
CA GLY A 38 5.77 -20.30 -8.44
C GLY A 38 6.14 -18.84 -8.60
N THR A 39 7.30 -18.60 -9.19
CA THR A 39 7.89 -17.26 -9.37
C THR A 39 7.98 -16.90 -10.83
N ASP A 40 7.47 -15.73 -11.21
CA ASP A 40 7.75 -15.11 -12.50
C ASP A 40 8.86 -14.07 -12.33
N SER A 41 9.81 -14.06 -13.25
CA SER A 41 10.95 -13.14 -13.20
C SER A 41 11.01 -12.32 -14.49
N TYR A 42 11.18 -11.00 -14.34
CA TYR A 42 11.25 -10.04 -15.44
C TYR A 42 12.53 -9.20 -15.30
N ALA A 43 13.17 -8.92 -16.44
CA ALA A 43 14.26 -7.97 -16.53
C ALA A 43 13.87 -6.83 -17.45
N ILE A 44 13.95 -5.59 -16.95
CA ILE A 44 13.71 -4.39 -17.74
C ILE A 44 15.05 -3.72 -18.00
N THR A 45 15.39 -3.62 -19.28
CA THR A 45 16.69 -3.15 -19.77
C THR A 45 16.50 -1.98 -20.74
N ALA A 46 17.58 -1.34 -21.15
CA ALA A 46 17.55 -0.29 -22.15
C ALA A 46 16.90 -0.72 -23.49
N GLU A 47 16.90 -2.02 -23.78
CA GLU A 47 16.36 -2.56 -25.02
C GLU A 47 14.83 -2.68 -25.00
N ASN A 48 14.23 -2.96 -23.82
CA ASN A 48 12.79 -3.19 -23.68
C ASN A 48 12.03 -2.15 -22.85
N GLN A 49 12.70 -1.16 -22.26
CA GLN A 49 12.10 -0.14 -21.39
C GLN A 49 10.99 0.69 -22.05
N ALA A 50 10.99 0.80 -23.38
CA ALA A 50 9.98 1.57 -24.11
C ALA A 50 8.58 0.92 -24.07
N GLN A 51 8.50 -0.36 -23.71
CA GLN A 51 7.24 -1.08 -23.59
C GLN A 51 6.92 -1.33 -22.10
N PRO A 52 5.76 -0.87 -21.61
CA PRO A 52 5.33 -1.17 -20.26
C PRO A 52 5.21 -2.68 -20.03
N LEU A 53 5.65 -3.15 -18.86
CA LEU A 53 5.37 -4.50 -18.40
C LEU A 53 3.95 -4.55 -17.82
N HIS A 54 3.13 -5.47 -18.31
CA HIS A 54 1.79 -5.73 -17.78
C HIS A 54 1.78 -7.06 -17.05
N ILE A 55 1.28 -7.06 -15.81
CA ILE A 55 1.14 -8.23 -14.94
C ILE A 55 -0.31 -8.27 -14.45
N ASP A 56 -1.10 -9.14 -15.08
CA ASP A 56 -2.52 -9.31 -14.75
C ASP A 56 -2.69 -10.69 -14.09
N LEU A 57 -3.04 -10.73 -12.81
CA LEU A 57 -3.21 -11.95 -12.05
C LEU A 57 -4.59 -12.01 -11.40
N THR A 58 -5.24 -13.16 -11.55
CA THR A 58 -6.51 -13.44 -10.89
C THR A 58 -6.39 -14.70 -10.05
N GLY A 59 -6.54 -14.54 -8.72
CA GLY A 59 -6.60 -15.66 -7.78
C GLY A 59 -7.91 -16.46 -7.94
N ALA A 60 -7.79 -17.76 -8.07
CA ALA A 60 -8.93 -18.67 -8.10
C ALA A 60 -9.55 -18.87 -6.70
N ALA A 61 -10.68 -19.56 -6.64
CA ALA A 61 -11.25 -19.98 -5.34
C ALA A 61 -10.27 -20.87 -4.57
N GLY A 62 -10.25 -20.74 -3.24
CA GLY A 62 -9.29 -21.41 -2.35
C GLY A 62 -8.11 -20.51 -1.99
N PHE A 63 -6.99 -21.13 -1.58
CA PHE A 63 -5.78 -20.42 -1.19
C PHE A 63 -4.71 -20.55 -2.27
N SER A 64 -4.12 -19.45 -2.68
CA SER A 64 -3.02 -19.44 -3.65
C SER A 64 -2.00 -18.36 -3.35
N ARG A 65 -0.75 -18.60 -3.76
CA ARG A 65 0.37 -17.68 -3.61
C ARG A 65 1.15 -17.57 -4.91
N LYS A 66 1.59 -16.36 -5.25
CA LYS A 66 2.42 -16.04 -6.40
C LYS A 66 3.58 -15.15 -5.99
N HIS A 67 4.78 -15.43 -6.52
CA HIS A 67 5.94 -14.56 -6.39
C HIS A 67 6.27 -13.91 -7.72
N ILE A 68 6.71 -12.65 -7.67
CA ILE A 68 7.13 -11.87 -8.83
C ILE A 68 8.46 -11.21 -8.49
N ALA A 69 9.43 -11.30 -9.40
CA ALA A 69 10.70 -10.60 -9.29
C ALA A 69 10.89 -9.71 -10.52
N VAL A 70 11.20 -8.43 -10.32
CA VAL A 70 11.43 -7.48 -11.40
C VAL A 70 12.80 -6.81 -11.15
N ASP A 71 13.72 -7.01 -12.07
CA ASP A 71 15.05 -6.38 -12.05
C ASP A 71 15.08 -5.24 -13.08
N VAL A 72 15.36 -4.01 -12.63
CA VAL A 72 15.41 -2.80 -13.48
C VAL A 72 16.87 -2.36 -13.61
N ALA A 73 17.43 -2.48 -14.81
CA ALA A 73 18.82 -2.18 -15.07
C ALA A 73 19.17 -0.69 -14.84
N ALA A 74 20.46 -0.41 -14.63
CA ALA A 74 20.93 0.94 -14.33
C ALA A 74 20.57 1.96 -15.43
N GLY A 75 20.09 3.15 -15.02
CA GLY A 75 19.69 4.25 -15.90
C GLY A 75 18.41 4.00 -16.71
N VAL A 76 17.71 2.89 -16.47
CA VAL A 76 16.49 2.51 -17.18
C VAL A 76 15.26 3.20 -16.56
N GLN A 77 14.33 3.66 -17.41
CA GLN A 77 13.02 4.18 -17.02
C GLN A 77 11.95 3.11 -17.29
N ALA A 78 11.54 2.40 -16.26
CA ALA A 78 10.58 1.32 -16.35
C ALA A 78 9.16 1.79 -16.04
N THR A 79 8.16 1.21 -16.73
CA THR A 79 6.75 1.33 -16.36
C THR A 79 6.17 -0.07 -16.18
N VAL A 80 5.54 -0.31 -15.04
CA VAL A 80 4.89 -1.59 -14.71
C VAL A 80 3.45 -1.32 -14.31
N TYR A 81 2.53 -2.01 -14.96
CA TYR A 81 1.12 -2.06 -14.60
C TYR A 81 0.81 -3.44 -14.01
N MET A 82 0.22 -3.45 -12.82
CA MET A 82 -0.19 -4.67 -12.14
C MET A 82 -1.68 -4.60 -11.82
N VAL A 83 -2.45 -5.58 -12.29
CA VAL A 83 -3.84 -5.77 -11.88
C VAL A 83 -3.92 -7.09 -11.14
N LEU A 84 -4.24 -7.01 -9.85
CA LEU A 84 -4.36 -8.16 -8.97
C LEU A 84 -5.80 -8.25 -8.49
N ASP A 85 -6.52 -9.30 -8.86
CA ASP A 85 -7.88 -9.58 -8.41
C ASP A 85 -7.99 -11.01 -7.88
N THR A 86 -9.03 -11.30 -7.09
CA THR A 86 -9.21 -12.64 -6.57
C THR A 86 -10.66 -12.99 -6.28
N GLN A 87 -10.97 -14.29 -6.45
CA GLN A 87 -12.22 -14.94 -6.03
C GLN A 87 -12.06 -15.78 -4.76
N GLY A 88 -10.84 -15.94 -4.26
CA GLY A 88 -10.48 -16.70 -3.06
C GLY A 88 -9.51 -15.93 -2.17
N SER A 89 -8.65 -16.65 -1.46
CA SER A 89 -7.55 -16.07 -0.68
C SER A 89 -6.28 -16.11 -1.52
N PHE A 90 -5.79 -14.95 -1.94
CA PHE A 90 -4.65 -14.83 -2.84
C PHE A 90 -3.55 -13.96 -2.22
N ALA A 91 -2.33 -14.48 -2.15
CA ALA A 91 -1.15 -13.73 -1.75
C ALA A 91 -0.23 -13.52 -2.95
N VAL A 92 0.12 -12.27 -3.23
CA VAL A 92 1.08 -11.90 -4.26
C VAL A 92 2.23 -11.14 -3.60
N GLU A 93 3.44 -11.67 -3.74
CA GLU A 93 4.65 -11.05 -3.22
C GLU A 93 5.52 -10.60 -4.40
N THR A 94 5.73 -9.30 -4.52
CA THR A 94 6.49 -8.70 -5.63
C THR A 94 7.74 -8.03 -5.09
N ALA A 95 8.90 -8.35 -5.66
CA ALA A 95 10.18 -7.73 -5.33
C ALA A 95 10.72 -6.96 -6.54
N PHE A 96 10.97 -5.68 -6.37
CA PHE A 96 11.62 -4.81 -7.34
C PHE A 96 13.06 -4.53 -6.90
N LYS A 97 14.00 -4.75 -7.81
CA LYS A 97 15.39 -4.34 -7.64
C LYS A 97 15.73 -3.28 -8.66
N LEU A 98 16.05 -2.08 -8.18
CA LEU A 98 16.40 -0.95 -9.02
C LEU A 98 17.89 -0.67 -8.91
N HIS A 99 18.60 -0.79 -10.04
CA HIS A 99 20.02 -0.45 -10.12
C HIS A 99 20.24 1.06 -10.22
N ASP A 100 21.51 1.50 -10.20
CA ASP A 100 21.90 2.91 -10.15
C ASP A 100 21.14 3.77 -11.15
N ALA A 101 20.54 4.87 -10.68
CA ALA A 101 19.77 5.81 -11.47
C ALA A 101 18.59 5.18 -12.26
N ALA A 102 18.12 4.00 -11.90
CA ALA A 102 16.91 3.41 -12.46
C ALA A 102 15.66 4.12 -11.91
N SER A 103 14.63 4.27 -12.74
CA SER A 103 13.34 4.85 -12.34
C SER A 103 12.22 3.87 -12.66
N LEU A 104 11.35 3.62 -11.69
CA LEU A 104 10.17 2.77 -11.84
C LEU A 104 8.90 3.56 -11.61
N ARG A 105 8.05 3.62 -12.64
CA ARG A 105 6.64 3.98 -12.47
C ARG A 105 5.82 2.71 -12.29
N LEU A 106 5.28 2.52 -11.10
CA LEU A 106 4.46 1.37 -10.74
C LEU A 106 3.00 1.78 -10.57
N VAL A 107 2.11 1.16 -11.33
CA VAL A 107 0.66 1.34 -11.15
C VAL A 107 0.06 -0.01 -10.76
N GLN A 108 -0.54 -0.07 -9.58
CA GLN A 108 -1.18 -1.28 -9.05
C GLN A 108 -2.66 -1.05 -8.82
N VAL A 109 -3.48 -1.98 -9.29
CA VAL A 109 -4.90 -2.06 -8.98
C VAL A 109 -5.16 -3.35 -8.22
N LEU A 110 -5.62 -3.23 -6.99
CA LEU A 110 -5.88 -4.35 -6.08
C LEU A 110 -7.38 -4.54 -5.93
N GLY A 111 -7.88 -5.72 -6.26
CA GLY A 111 -9.28 -6.10 -6.18
C GLY A 111 -9.51 -7.43 -5.49
N ALA A 112 -10.66 -7.57 -4.83
CA ALA A 112 -11.14 -8.82 -4.30
C ALA A 112 -12.66 -8.88 -4.42
N GLN A 113 -13.19 -10.04 -4.83
CA GLN A 113 -14.62 -10.29 -4.92
C GLN A 113 -15.24 -10.47 -3.53
N ASP A 114 -16.57 -10.51 -3.44
CA ASP A 114 -17.27 -10.73 -2.16
C ASP A 114 -16.71 -11.97 -1.44
N SER A 115 -16.39 -11.82 -0.15
CA SER A 115 -15.82 -12.86 0.71
C SER A 115 -14.42 -13.36 0.31
N ALA A 116 -13.78 -12.76 -0.67
CA ALA A 116 -12.40 -13.03 -1.05
C ALA A 116 -11.42 -12.18 -0.23
N LEU A 117 -10.14 -12.58 -0.23
CA LEU A 117 -9.06 -11.88 0.46
C LEU A 117 -7.84 -11.77 -0.47
N LEU A 118 -7.38 -10.55 -0.70
CA LEU A 118 -6.12 -10.29 -1.38
C LEU A 118 -5.08 -9.76 -0.39
N TYR A 119 -3.92 -10.42 -0.34
CA TYR A 119 -2.72 -9.88 0.28
C TYR A 119 -1.68 -9.57 -0.80
N ALA A 120 -1.34 -8.32 -0.96
CA ALA A 120 -0.34 -7.85 -1.92
C ALA A 120 0.85 -7.26 -1.16
N LYS A 121 2.00 -7.93 -1.25
CA LYS A 121 3.27 -7.42 -0.73
C LYS A 121 4.13 -6.89 -1.87
N THR A 122 4.70 -5.70 -1.67
CA THR A 122 5.58 -5.04 -2.63
C THR A 122 6.84 -4.57 -1.92
N ASP A 123 7.95 -5.22 -2.23
CA ASP A 123 9.28 -4.83 -1.74
C ASP A 123 10.04 -4.11 -2.86
N ALA A 124 10.75 -3.02 -2.54
CA ALA A 124 11.61 -2.32 -3.49
C ALA A 124 12.96 -1.98 -2.87
N ASP A 125 14.05 -2.24 -3.59
CA ASP A 125 15.40 -1.83 -3.20
C ASP A 125 15.97 -0.86 -4.24
N CYS A 126 16.26 0.38 -3.79
CA CYS A 126 16.68 1.49 -4.61
C CYS A 126 18.16 1.80 -4.42
N ALA A 127 18.97 1.47 -5.46
CA ALA A 127 20.38 1.83 -5.54
C ALA A 127 20.59 3.35 -5.68
N PRO A 128 21.84 3.89 -5.70
CA PRO A 128 22.09 5.31 -5.80
C PRO A 128 21.36 6.00 -6.96
N GLY A 129 20.63 7.06 -6.66
CA GLY A 129 19.84 7.82 -7.64
C GLY A 129 18.64 7.10 -8.22
N ALA A 130 18.36 5.87 -7.78
CA ALA A 130 17.18 5.13 -8.22
C ALA A 130 15.90 5.58 -7.47
N GLY A 131 14.74 5.35 -8.08
CA GLY A 131 13.49 5.72 -7.43
C GLY A 131 12.26 5.00 -7.95
N VAL A 132 11.23 5.01 -7.11
CA VAL A 132 9.91 4.44 -7.38
C VAL A 132 8.84 5.50 -7.25
N ASP A 133 8.03 5.66 -8.30
CA ASP A 133 6.78 6.39 -8.30
C ASP A 133 5.62 5.39 -8.36
N MET A 134 4.96 5.17 -7.24
CA MET A 134 3.86 4.21 -7.13
C MET A 134 2.50 4.91 -7.11
N THR A 135 1.58 4.40 -7.90
CA THR A 135 0.15 4.67 -7.77
C THR A 135 -0.55 3.35 -7.44
N GLN A 136 -1.20 3.26 -6.29
CA GLN A 136 -1.90 2.05 -5.87
C GLN A 136 -3.37 2.35 -5.60
N ILE A 137 -4.26 1.54 -6.16
CA ILE A 137 -5.71 1.68 -6.00
C ILE A 137 -6.27 0.40 -5.41
N LEU A 138 -6.92 0.52 -4.24
CA LEU A 138 -7.57 -0.58 -3.56
C LEU A 138 -9.09 -0.46 -3.74
N MET A 139 -9.65 -1.35 -4.56
CA MET A 139 -11.07 -1.34 -4.90
C MET A 139 -11.60 -2.78 -4.96
N GLY A 140 -12.74 -3.03 -4.36
CA GLY A 140 -13.32 -4.36 -4.38
C GLY A 140 -14.48 -4.46 -3.39
N ARG A 141 -14.84 -5.68 -3.02
CA ARG A 141 -15.84 -5.98 -2.00
C ARG A 141 -15.30 -6.94 -0.94
N GLY A 142 -14.24 -7.69 -1.25
CA GLY A 142 -13.51 -8.54 -0.34
C GLY A 142 -12.45 -7.77 0.44
N ASP A 143 -11.78 -8.46 1.36
CA ASP A 143 -10.77 -7.86 2.22
C ASP A 143 -9.45 -7.64 1.46
N LEU A 144 -8.86 -6.46 1.62
CA LEU A 144 -7.63 -6.05 0.95
C LEU A 144 -6.55 -5.72 1.98
N TYR A 145 -5.41 -6.39 1.83
CA TYR A 145 -4.21 -6.17 2.63
C TYR A 145 -3.05 -5.80 1.71
N SER A 146 -2.48 -4.61 1.90
CA SER A 146 -1.34 -4.13 1.13
C SER A 146 -0.17 -3.86 2.06
N ASP A 147 1.00 -4.41 1.73
CA ASP A 147 2.25 -4.25 2.48
C ASP A 147 3.35 -3.77 1.54
N ASN A 148 3.75 -2.51 1.68
CA ASN A 148 4.74 -1.87 0.82
C ASN A 148 5.96 -1.54 1.66
N ASP A 149 7.11 -2.15 1.36
CA ASP A 149 8.37 -1.93 2.04
C ASP A 149 9.44 -1.47 1.03
N THR A 150 10.04 -0.30 1.27
CA THR A 150 11.02 0.27 0.36
C THR A 150 12.31 0.60 1.08
N GLU A 151 13.40 0.07 0.57
CA GLU A 151 14.76 0.35 1.00
C GLU A 151 15.37 1.43 0.10
N LEU A 152 15.55 2.64 0.62
CA LEU A 152 16.32 3.70 -0.04
C LEU A 152 17.80 3.51 0.30
N SER A 153 18.38 2.44 -0.25
CA SER A 153 19.72 1.95 0.06
C SER A 153 20.82 2.88 -0.47
N GLY A 154 20.59 3.50 -1.61
CA GLY A 154 21.55 4.37 -2.26
C GLY A 154 21.36 5.85 -1.95
N ALA A 155 22.43 6.64 -2.05
CA ALA A 155 22.34 8.09 -1.94
C ALA A 155 21.46 8.70 -3.05
N ALA A 156 20.65 9.72 -2.71
CA ALA A 156 19.74 10.40 -3.61
C ALA A 156 18.69 9.49 -4.24
N SER A 157 18.40 8.32 -3.64
CA SER A 157 17.24 7.50 -4.04
C SER A 157 15.95 8.09 -3.49
N HIS A 158 14.82 7.78 -4.13
CA HIS A 158 13.53 8.36 -3.76
C HIS A 158 12.39 7.35 -3.87
N TYR A 159 11.33 7.62 -3.11
CA TYR A 159 10.07 6.89 -3.17
C TYR A 159 8.90 7.85 -3.10
N SER A 160 7.97 7.74 -4.04
CA SER A 160 6.70 8.45 -4.01
C SER A 160 5.56 7.47 -4.13
N ALA A 161 4.56 7.56 -3.24
CA ALA A 161 3.37 6.73 -3.28
C ALA A 161 2.09 7.56 -3.23
N GLN A 162 1.21 7.33 -4.19
CA GLN A 162 -0.18 7.80 -4.19
C GLN A 162 -1.09 6.60 -4.02
N ILE A 163 -1.75 6.49 -2.87
CA ILE A 163 -2.60 5.34 -2.53
C ILE A 163 -4.05 5.80 -2.41
N GLY A 164 -4.90 5.23 -3.25
CA GLY A 164 -6.34 5.48 -3.24
C GLY A 164 -7.14 4.26 -2.80
N TYR A 165 -8.17 4.45 -1.96
CA TYR A 165 -9.03 3.34 -1.53
C TYR A 165 -10.50 3.73 -1.39
N LEU A 166 -11.37 2.72 -1.59
CA LEU A 166 -12.79 2.83 -1.31
C LEU A 166 -13.26 1.59 -0.53
N GLY A 167 -13.53 1.78 0.75
CA GLY A 167 -14.08 0.74 1.63
C GLY A 167 -15.59 0.84 1.77
N ARG A 168 -16.29 -0.31 1.69
CA ARG A 168 -17.75 -0.38 1.78
C ARG A 168 -18.24 -1.70 2.40
N GLY A 169 -19.50 -1.73 2.81
CA GLY A 169 -20.06 -2.90 3.49
C GLY A 169 -19.33 -3.17 4.81
N SER A 170 -18.89 -4.39 5.02
CA SER A 170 -18.07 -4.79 6.18
C SER A 170 -16.61 -5.07 5.82
N GLN A 171 -16.16 -4.60 4.66
CA GLN A 171 -14.82 -4.81 4.13
C GLN A 171 -13.72 -4.33 5.07
N THR A 172 -12.62 -5.07 5.12
CA THR A 172 -11.37 -4.64 5.75
C THR A 172 -10.38 -4.19 4.68
N ILE A 173 -9.86 -2.96 4.83
CA ILE A 173 -8.73 -2.44 4.06
C ILE A 173 -7.60 -2.19 5.05
N ASP A 174 -6.49 -2.90 4.89
CA ASP A 174 -5.34 -2.78 5.77
C ASP A 174 -4.09 -2.48 4.92
N VAL A 175 -3.53 -1.29 5.11
CA VAL A 175 -2.41 -0.79 4.31
C VAL A 175 -1.23 -0.51 5.25
N ASN A 176 -0.09 -1.05 4.92
CA ASN A 176 1.20 -0.77 5.56
C ASN A 176 2.17 -0.21 4.52
N VAL A 177 2.84 0.88 4.85
CA VAL A 177 3.91 1.47 4.04
C VAL A 177 5.10 1.70 4.95
N VAL A 178 6.23 1.14 4.61
CA VAL A 178 7.51 1.34 5.31
C VAL A 178 8.54 1.86 4.34
N VAL A 179 9.16 2.99 4.65
CA VAL A 179 10.25 3.55 3.84
C VAL A 179 11.48 3.69 4.71
N ASN A 180 12.50 2.89 4.44
CA ASN A 180 13.75 2.85 5.16
C ASN A 180 14.81 3.69 4.44
N HIS A 181 15.23 4.80 5.03
CA HIS A 181 16.25 5.69 4.49
C HIS A 181 17.64 5.28 5.00
N TYR A 182 18.46 4.69 4.13
CA TYR A 182 19.86 4.33 4.41
C TYR A 182 20.85 5.28 3.75
N GLY A 183 20.54 5.70 2.52
CA GLY A 183 21.36 6.62 1.76
C GLY A 183 21.26 8.07 2.24
N LYS A 184 22.25 8.89 1.91
CA LYS A 184 22.19 10.34 2.12
C LYS A 184 21.32 11.01 1.06
N ASN A 185 20.68 12.14 1.43
CA ASN A 185 19.86 12.94 0.51
C ASN A 185 18.73 12.12 -0.14
N THR A 186 18.16 11.16 0.60
CA THR A 186 17.02 10.37 0.12
C THR A 186 15.71 11.08 0.41
N GLU A 187 14.71 10.85 -0.41
CA GLU A 187 13.42 11.51 -0.29
C GLU A 187 12.27 10.50 -0.33
N CYS A 188 11.25 10.69 0.51
CA CYS A 188 9.99 9.97 0.35
C CYS A 188 8.77 10.89 0.53
N GLU A 189 7.74 10.60 -0.28
CA GLU A 189 6.42 11.26 -0.23
C GLU A 189 5.35 10.18 -0.25
N ILE A 190 4.52 10.12 0.81
CA ILE A 190 3.41 9.16 0.93
C ILE A 190 2.12 9.96 1.02
N ASP A 191 1.27 9.88 0.00
CA ASP A 191 -0.07 10.50 -0.02
C ASP A 191 -1.13 9.41 -0.12
N THR A 192 -1.93 9.26 0.93
CA THR A 192 -2.98 8.25 1.00
C THR A 192 -4.34 8.93 1.13
N SER A 193 -5.27 8.60 0.24
CA SER A 193 -6.58 9.22 0.22
C SER A 193 -7.67 8.17 0.00
N GLY A 194 -8.79 8.30 0.72
CA GLY A 194 -9.89 7.37 0.49
C GLY A 194 -11.18 7.72 1.19
N ALA A 195 -12.19 6.95 0.85
CA ALA A 195 -13.51 7.02 1.47
C ALA A 195 -13.90 5.68 2.08
N LEU A 196 -14.56 5.74 3.22
CA LEU A 196 -15.09 4.59 3.95
C LEU A 196 -16.59 4.75 4.14
N LYS A 197 -17.36 3.73 3.78
CA LYS A 197 -18.81 3.73 3.86
C LYS A 197 -19.33 2.51 4.61
N ASP A 198 -20.55 2.60 5.09
CA ASP A 198 -21.28 1.56 5.80
C ASP A 198 -20.58 1.18 7.12
N ALA A 199 -20.09 -0.06 7.24
CA ALA A 199 -19.34 -0.57 8.38
C ALA A 199 -17.91 -1.00 7.98
N ALA A 200 -17.36 -0.39 6.94
CA ALA A 200 -16.01 -0.68 6.47
C ALA A 200 -14.96 -0.36 7.53
N LYS A 201 -13.89 -1.14 7.54
CA LYS A 201 -12.78 -1.00 8.49
C LYS A 201 -11.51 -0.71 7.72
N LYS A 202 -10.78 0.33 8.13
CA LYS A 202 -9.47 0.64 7.58
C LYS A 202 -8.43 0.75 8.69
N VAL A 203 -7.25 0.17 8.42
CA VAL A 203 -6.03 0.44 9.17
C VAL A 203 -4.98 0.91 8.18
N PHE A 204 -4.44 2.09 8.37
CA PHE A 204 -3.29 2.60 7.63
C PHE A 204 -2.11 2.72 8.59
N ARG A 205 -0.96 2.20 8.19
CA ARG A 205 0.32 2.34 8.88
C ARG A 205 1.30 2.94 7.92
N GLY A 206 1.80 4.11 8.24
CA GLY A 206 2.86 4.78 7.49
C GLY A 206 4.11 4.89 8.38
N THR A 207 5.22 4.36 7.92
CA THR A 207 6.50 4.41 8.65
C THR A 207 7.57 5.04 7.77
N ILE A 208 8.16 6.11 8.26
CA ILE A 208 9.37 6.71 7.72
C ILE A 208 10.49 6.42 8.71
N ASP A 209 11.50 5.66 8.30
CA ASP A 209 12.58 5.24 9.18
C ASP A 209 13.94 5.77 8.69
N PHE A 210 14.46 6.81 9.36
CA PHE A 210 15.76 7.38 9.07
C PHE A 210 16.86 6.63 9.83
N LYS A 211 17.57 5.76 9.10
CA LYS A 211 18.68 4.99 9.64
C LYS A 211 19.93 5.84 9.79
N THR A 212 20.83 5.43 10.67
CA THR A 212 22.15 6.08 10.82
C THR A 212 22.87 6.13 9.47
N GLY A 213 23.30 7.32 9.05
CA GLY A 213 23.95 7.55 7.77
C GLY A 213 23.08 8.22 6.70
N SER A 214 21.76 8.32 6.93
CA SER A 214 20.80 8.94 6.00
C SER A 214 20.74 10.47 6.07
N SER A 215 21.82 11.14 6.36
CA SER A 215 21.84 12.60 6.53
C SER A 215 21.29 13.37 5.32
N ASN A 216 20.65 14.50 5.57
CA ASN A 216 19.93 15.37 4.61
C ASN A 216 18.71 14.70 3.96
N SER A 217 18.19 13.62 4.52
CA SER A 217 17.00 12.97 3.98
C SER A 217 15.71 13.66 4.45
N VAL A 218 14.69 13.58 3.61
CA VAL A 218 13.37 14.18 3.84
C VAL A 218 12.29 13.13 3.62
N GLY A 219 11.33 13.06 4.53
CA GLY A 219 10.19 12.18 4.40
C GLY A 219 8.89 12.87 4.81
N ASN A 220 7.88 12.75 3.97
CA ASN A 220 6.56 13.33 4.20
C ASN A 220 5.50 12.23 4.07
N GLU A 221 4.53 12.25 4.98
CA GLU A 221 3.36 11.38 4.97
C GLU A 221 2.11 12.23 5.14
N LYS A 222 1.13 12.00 4.28
CA LYS A 222 -0.18 12.62 4.37
C LYS A 222 -1.29 11.61 4.15
N GLU A 223 -2.31 11.66 5.00
CA GLU A 223 -3.53 10.89 4.81
C GLU A 223 -4.75 11.79 4.78
N THR A 224 -5.69 11.50 3.87
CA THR A 224 -7.02 12.15 3.81
C THR A 224 -8.10 11.08 3.78
N VAL A 225 -9.00 11.08 4.76
CA VAL A 225 -10.08 10.09 4.89
C VAL A 225 -11.42 10.78 4.95
N LEU A 226 -12.35 10.36 4.09
CA LEU A 226 -13.76 10.71 4.17
C LEU A 226 -14.54 9.53 4.76
N MET A 227 -15.20 9.76 5.90
CA MET A 227 -16.06 8.77 6.54
C MET A 227 -17.53 9.04 6.20
N LEU A 228 -18.21 8.02 5.68
CA LEU A 228 -19.59 8.07 5.20
C LEU A 228 -20.43 6.99 5.90
N GLY A 229 -20.53 7.08 7.24
CA GLY A 229 -21.32 6.16 8.05
C GLY A 229 -20.85 6.08 9.48
N ASP A 230 -21.80 5.86 10.38
CA ASP A 230 -21.57 5.86 11.84
C ASP A 230 -20.81 4.61 12.32
N ASP A 231 -20.88 3.51 11.56
CA ASP A 231 -20.25 2.23 11.89
C ASP A 231 -18.85 2.04 11.28
N VAL A 232 -18.33 3.06 10.58
CA VAL A 232 -16.99 3.04 9.99
C VAL A 232 -15.92 2.97 11.08
N ILE A 233 -14.93 2.11 10.90
CA ILE A 233 -13.76 2.05 11.76
C ILE A 233 -12.54 2.52 10.96
N ASN A 234 -12.01 3.68 11.33
CA ASN A 234 -10.79 4.23 10.77
C ASN A 234 -9.68 4.26 11.82
N LYS A 235 -8.53 3.65 11.50
CA LYS A 235 -7.32 3.70 12.32
C LYS A 235 -6.14 4.15 11.46
N THR A 236 -5.38 5.11 11.98
CA THR A 236 -4.18 5.67 11.33
C THR A 236 -3.03 5.61 12.31
N VAL A 237 -1.89 5.09 11.87
CA VAL A 237 -0.68 4.90 12.70
C VAL A 237 0.52 5.47 11.96
N PRO A 238 0.75 6.78 12.02
CA PRO A 238 1.97 7.37 11.48
C PRO A 238 3.15 7.11 12.43
N LEU A 239 4.28 6.70 11.89
CA LEU A 239 5.52 6.47 12.62
C LEU A 239 6.68 7.18 11.93
N ILE A 240 7.42 8.00 12.67
CA ILE A 240 8.71 8.54 12.25
C ILE A 240 9.75 7.97 13.21
N LEU A 241 10.58 7.06 12.72
CA LEU A 241 11.71 6.51 13.43
C LEU A 241 12.98 7.25 13.00
N CYS A 242 13.76 7.73 13.95
CA CYS A 242 14.86 8.63 13.65
C CYS A 242 16.13 8.21 14.41
N ALA A 243 17.09 7.65 13.68
CA ALA A 243 18.42 7.33 14.17
C ALA A 243 19.52 8.25 13.58
N GLU A 244 19.12 9.33 12.89
CA GLU A 244 19.98 10.33 12.24
C GLU A 244 19.54 11.75 12.65
N GLU A 245 20.48 12.65 12.92
CA GLU A 245 20.15 13.99 13.44
C GLU A 245 19.77 15.01 12.35
N ASN A 246 20.33 14.88 11.16
CA ASN A 246 20.16 15.85 10.08
C ASN A 246 19.16 15.36 9.04
N VAL A 247 17.90 15.21 9.44
CA VAL A 247 16.78 14.76 8.62
C VAL A 247 15.52 15.57 8.88
N VAL A 248 14.57 15.52 7.98
CA VAL A 248 13.25 16.14 8.10
C VAL A 248 12.18 15.11 7.91
N GLY A 249 11.36 14.87 8.91
CA GLY A 249 10.21 13.97 8.85
C GLY A 249 8.92 14.69 9.23
N ASN A 250 7.92 14.64 8.37
CA ASN A 250 6.62 15.22 8.60
C ASN A 250 5.50 14.19 8.39
N HIS A 251 4.46 14.29 9.18
CA HIS A 251 3.22 13.56 8.93
C HIS A 251 2.00 14.44 9.18
N GLY A 252 0.89 14.12 8.49
CA GLY A 252 -0.38 14.80 8.68
C GLY A 252 -1.55 13.90 8.31
N ALA A 253 -2.65 14.00 9.06
CA ALA A 253 -3.88 13.29 8.75
C ALA A 253 -5.06 14.26 8.77
N THR A 254 -5.92 14.16 7.76
CA THR A 254 -7.20 14.85 7.68
C THR A 254 -8.30 13.80 7.64
N ILE A 255 -9.12 13.77 8.68
CA ILE A 255 -10.25 12.86 8.78
C ILE A 255 -11.51 13.73 8.82
N GLY A 256 -12.38 13.55 7.83
CA GLY A 256 -13.60 14.32 7.66
C GLY A 256 -14.83 13.45 7.50
N GLU A 257 -15.98 14.08 7.77
CA GLU A 257 -17.31 13.54 7.50
C GLU A 257 -18.07 14.55 6.65
N LEU A 258 -19.13 14.12 5.99
CA LEU A 258 -20.09 15.06 5.43
C LEU A 258 -20.89 15.64 6.58
N ASP A 259 -20.52 16.86 7.00
CA ASP A 259 -21.23 17.55 8.06
C ASP A 259 -22.65 17.97 7.64
N ASP A 260 -23.51 18.25 8.62
CA ASP A 260 -24.90 18.62 8.39
C ASP A 260 -25.05 19.90 7.57
N GLU A 261 -24.09 20.82 7.63
CA GLU A 261 -24.10 22.06 6.83
C GLU A 261 -23.84 21.76 5.35
N THR A 262 -22.86 20.92 5.06
CA THR A 262 -22.57 20.45 3.70
C THR A 262 -23.73 19.64 3.14
N LEU A 263 -24.31 18.74 3.93
CA LEU A 263 -25.48 17.96 3.53
C LEU A 263 -26.69 18.87 3.26
N PHE A 264 -26.98 19.82 4.14
CA PHE A 264 -28.04 20.81 3.93
C PHE A 264 -27.82 21.64 2.64
N TYR A 265 -26.58 22.01 2.36
CA TYR A 265 -26.26 22.70 1.10
C TYR A 265 -26.59 21.83 -0.13
N PHE A 266 -26.23 20.55 -0.13
CA PHE A 266 -26.58 19.63 -1.21
C PHE A 266 -28.11 19.45 -1.34
N GLU A 267 -28.79 19.21 -0.22
CA GLU A 267 -30.25 19.03 -0.19
C GLU A 267 -31.01 20.27 -0.67
N SER A 268 -30.53 21.48 -0.32
CA SER A 268 -31.09 22.73 -0.81
C SER A 268 -30.99 22.92 -2.34
N ARG A 269 -30.08 22.16 -2.98
CA ARG A 269 -29.89 22.08 -4.43
C ARG A 269 -30.57 20.87 -5.08
N GLY A 270 -31.37 20.13 -4.31
CA GLY A 270 -32.12 18.95 -4.78
C GLY A 270 -31.28 17.67 -4.88
N ILE A 271 -30.08 17.65 -4.30
CA ILE A 271 -29.22 16.47 -4.22
C ILE A 271 -29.50 15.81 -2.88
N SER A 272 -30.07 14.60 -2.88
CA SER A 272 -30.31 13.86 -1.65
C SER A 272 -29.01 13.45 -0.95
N ARG A 273 -29.07 13.16 0.36
CA ARG A 273 -27.92 12.64 1.13
C ARG A 273 -27.23 11.47 0.41
N ALA A 274 -28.01 10.48 -0.03
CA ALA A 274 -27.48 9.31 -0.75
C ALA A 274 -26.79 9.67 -2.07
N GLN A 275 -27.23 10.73 -2.75
CA GLN A 275 -26.56 11.24 -3.95
C GLN A 275 -25.29 12.00 -3.60
N ALA A 276 -25.30 12.81 -2.53
CA ALA A 276 -24.12 13.53 -2.06
C ALA A 276 -22.99 12.59 -1.63
N GLU A 277 -23.34 11.47 -0.97
CA GLU A 277 -22.38 10.42 -0.59
C GLU A 277 -21.80 9.63 -1.77
N ASN A 278 -22.32 9.79 -3.00
CA ASN A 278 -21.86 9.13 -4.20
C ASN A 278 -21.15 10.08 -5.19
N ILE A 279 -21.03 11.36 -4.86
CA ILE A 279 -20.32 12.38 -5.63
C ILE A 279 -18.84 12.45 -5.18
#